data_179e94c5953ca848fc020749a2f779bc
#
_entry.id   179e94c5953ca848fc020749a2f779bc
#
_cell.length_a   1.000
_cell.length_b   1.000
_cell.length_c   1.000
_cell.angle_alpha   90.00
_cell.angle_beta   90.00
_cell.angle_gamma   90.00
#
_symmetry.space_group_name_H-M   'P 1'
#
loop_
_entity.id
_entity.type
_entity.pdbx_description
1 polymer ?
#
loop_
_entity_poly.entity_id
_entity_poly.type
_entity_poly.pdbx_seq_one_letter_code
_entity_poly.pdbx_strand_id
1 'polypeptide(L)'
;MSSEARQKLDADVAKAFRWQGNAPDNWVPARDGTDQDVVIVGGGQTGVAIAYGLRRRGIHRVSVIDKAPDGEAGVWTTIARMNLLRTQKTIAGPEQGNPAIGFRAWYETLNGPEAFDALLRIPRLDWAAYLDWFRSTVAVAVAHGTELLDVEPVAAGLKLQLR
;
A
#
# COMPACT_ATOMS: atom_id res chain seq x y z
N MET A 1 -6.03 8.96 17.43
CA MET A 1 -6.79 7.70 17.51
C MET A 1 -6.82 7.24 18.94
N SER A 2 -8.00 6.97 19.53
CA SER A 2 -8.08 6.37 20.87
C SER A 2 -7.48 4.95 20.83
N SER A 3 -6.94 4.48 21.96
CA SER A 3 -6.40 3.10 22.08
C SER A 3 -7.48 2.06 21.75
N GLU A 4 -8.70 2.28 22.18
CA GLU A 4 -9.83 1.38 21.96
C GLU A 4 -10.24 1.30 20.47
N ALA A 5 -10.32 2.44 19.78
CA ALA A 5 -10.62 2.45 18.35
C ALA A 5 -9.55 1.70 17.54
N ARG A 6 -8.27 1.85 17.93
CA ARG A 6 -7.19 1.10 17.28
C ARG A 6 -7.30 -0.40 17.52
N GLN A 7 -7.51 -0.82 18.76
CA GLN A 7 -7.67 -2.24 19.09
C GLN A 7 -8.85 -2.87 18.34
N LYS A 8 -9.97 -2.16 18.21
CA LYS A 8 -11.12 -2.64 17.44
C LYS A 8 -10.76 -2.82 15.98
N LEU A 9 -10.12 -1.83 15.34
CA LEU A 9 -9.72 -1.90 13.94
C LEU A 9 -8.74 -3.05 13.70
N ASP A 10 -7.74 -3.21 14.57
CA ASP A 10 -6.76 -4.30 14.47
C ASP A 10 -7.43 -5.67 14.61
N ALA A 11 -8.43 -5.81 15.50
CA ALA A 11 -9.20 -7.06 15.66
C ALA A 11 -10.07 -7.37 14.44
N ASP A 12 -10.72 -6.37 13.85
CA ASP A 12 -11.53 -6.54 12.64
C ASP A 12 -10.66 -6.92 11.44
N VAL A 13 -9.50 -6.30 11.29
CA VAL A 13 -8.49 -6.64 10.27
C VAL A 13 -7.98 -8.05 10.45
N ALA A 14 -7.59 -8.45 11.66
CA ALA A 14 -7.10 -9.79 11.95
C ALA A 14 -8.17 -10.85 11.62
N LYS A 15 -9.43 -10.57 11.95
CA LYS A 15 -10.56 -11.45 11.63
C LYS A 15 -10.76 -11.56 10.10
N ALA A 16 -10.70 -10.44 9.38
CA ALA A 16 -10.84 -10.43 7.93
C ALA A 16 -9.70 -11.19 7.23
N PHE A 17 -8.44 -11.01 7.68
CA PHE A 17 -7.31 -11.75 7.13
C PHE A 17 -7.41 -13.25 7.40
N ARG A 18 -7.89 -13.65 8.59
CA ARG A 18 -8.15 -15.07 8.88
C ARG A 18 -9.18 -15.67 7.93
N TRP A 19 -10.24 -14.93 7.58
CA TRP A 19 -11.25 -15.41 6.64
C TRP A 19 -10.79 -15.36 5.18
N GLN A 20 -9.97 -14.39 4.83
CA GLN A 20 -9.37 -14.30 3.50
C GLN A 20 -8.36 -15.43 3.25
N GLY A 21 -7.82 -16.02 4.32
CA GLY A 21 -6.79 -17.06 4.25
C GLY A 21 -5.40 -16.52 3.89
N ASN A 22 -4.41 -17.40 3.99
CA ASN A 22 -3.04 -17.08 3.64
C ASN A 22 -2.88 -16.86 2.13
N ALA A 23 -1.89 -16.06 1.77
CA ALA A 23 -1.43 -16.02 0.38
C ALA A 23 -0.87 -17.40 -0.02
N PRO A 24 -0.99 -17.79 -1.29
CA PRO A 24 -0.32 -18.99 -1.79
C PRO A 24 1.21 -18.88 -1.60
N ASP A 25 1.89 -20.02 -1.53
CA ASP A 25 3.35 -20.06 -1.57
C ASP A 25 3.87 -19.45 -2.88
N ASN A 26 5.13 -19.02 -2.87
CA ASN A 26 5.73 -18.44 -4.07
C ASN A 26 5.80 -19.48 -5.19
N TRP A 27 5.05 -19.24 -6.27
CA TRP A 27 4.99 -20.14 -7.42
C TRP A 27 5.91 -19.71 -8.57
N VAL A 28 6.52 -18.52 -8.47
CA VAL A 28 7.48 -18.04 -9.47
C VAL A 28 8.82 -18.74 -9.25
N PRO A 29 9.34 -19.51 -10.22
CA PRO A 29 10.62 -20.15 -10.08
C PRO A 29 11.73 -19.10 -9.93
N ALA A 30 12.69 -19.36 -9.03
CA ALA A 30 13.89 -18.57 -8.95
C ALA A 30 14.66 -18.65 -10.27
N ARG A 31 15.23 -17.53 -10.72
CA ARG A 31 16.10 -17.46 -11.89
C ARG A 31 17.50 -17.13 -11.44
N ASP A 32 18.47 -17.85 -11.98
CA ASP A 32 19.87 -17.58 -11.70
C ASP A 32 20.25 -16.15 -12.13
N GLY A 33 20.99 -15.47 -11.27
CA GLY A 33 21.42 -14.10 -11.50
C GLY A 33 20.34 -13.04 -11.30
N THR A 34 19.18 -13.39 -10.66
CA THR A 34 18.15 -12.42 -10.29
C THR A 34 17.90 -12.39 -8.80
N ASP A 35 17.97 -11.19 -8.19
CA ASP A 35 17.68 -10.98 -6.76
C ASP A 35 16.17 -10.91 -6.48
N GLN A 36 15.41 -10.34 -7.39
CA GLN A 36 13.98 -10.12 -7.29
C GLN A 36 13.25 -10.54 -8.57
N ASP A 37 12.00 -10.97 -8.44
CA ASP A 37 11.13 -11.22 -9.60
C ASP A 37 10.51 -9.90 -10.10
N VAL A 38 10.22 -8.98 -9.18
CA VAL A 38 9.64 -7.67 -9.48
C VAL A 38 10.28 -6.60 -8.60
N VAL A 39 10.71 -5.51 -9.20
CA VAL A 39 11.04 -4.28 -8.47
C VAL A 39 10.03 -3.20 -8.85
N ILE A 40 9.39 -2.63 -7.84
CA ILE A 40 8.40 -1.56 -7.98
C ILE A 40 9.10 -0.25 -7.63
N VAL A 41 9.12 0.68 -8.57
CA VAL A 41 9.69 2.01 -8.38
C VAL A 41 8.57 2.98 -8.02
N GLY A 42 8.63 3.50 -6.79
CA GLY A 42 7.64 4.36 -6.16
C GLY A 42 6.87 3.67 -5.03
N GLY A 43 7.14 4.08 -3.79
CA GLY A 43 6.51 3.57 -2.56
C GLY A 43 5.18 4.25 -2.20
N GLY A 44 4.59 5.01 -3.12
CA GLY A 44 3.27 5.61 -2.93
C GLY A 44 2.13 4.60 -3.02
N GLN A 45 0.90 5.09 -3.01
CA GLN A 45 -0.34 4.29 -3.04
C GLN A 45 -0.31 3.13 -4.02
N THR A 46 0.08 3.40 -5.28
CA THR A 46 0.04 2.41 -6.36
C THR A 46 1.10 1.32 -6.16
N GLY A 47 2.33 1.72 -5.80
CA GLY A 47 3.41 0.74 -5.56
C GLY A 47 3.11 -0.20 -4.40
N VAL A 48 2.59 0.33 -3.29
CA VAL A 48 2.17 -0.48 -2.14
C VAL A 48 1.01 -1.41 -2.50
N ALA A 49 0.01 -0.92 -3.24
CA ALA A 49 -1.12 -1.74 -3.68
C ALA A 49 -0.68 -2.88 -4.62
N ILE A 50 0.23 -2.60 -5.56
CA ILE A 50 0.78 -3.62 -6.47
C ILE A 50 1.56 -4.68 -5.67
N ALA A 51 2.45 -4.25 -4.76
CA ALA A 51 3.24 -5.19 -3.95
C ALA A 51 2.34 -6.10 -3.10
N TYR A 52 1.32 -5.52 -2.44
CA TYR A 52 0.31 -6.29 -1.70
C TYR A 52 -0.41 -7.28 -2.61
N GLY A 53 -0.88 -6.84 -3.78
CA GLY A 53 -1.59 -7.68 -4.73
C GLY A 53 -0.76 -8.82 -5.30
N LEU A 54 0.51 -8.59 -5.59
CA LEU A 54 1.44 -9.64 -6.05
C LEU A 54 1.66 -10.69 -4.96
N ARG A 55 1.93 -10.25 -3.72
CA ARG A 55 2.08 -11.18 -2.58
C ARG A 55 0.82 -12.01 -2.34
N ARG A 56 -0.36 -11.40 -2.42
CA ARG A 56 -1.64 -12.11 -2.31
C ARG A 56 -1.87 -13.16 -3.41
N ARG A 57 -1.12 -13.08 -4.51
CA ARG A 57 -1.14 -14.04 -5.63
C ARG A 57 0.05 -14.99 -5.65
N GLY A 58 0.82 -15.07 -4.57
CA GLY A 58 1.96 -15.98 -4.46
C GLY A 58 3.19 -15.53 -5.26
N ILE A 59 3.37 -14.22 -5.47
CA ILE A 59 4.60 -13.64 -6.02
C ILE A 59 5.27 -12.87 -4.89
N HIS A 60 6.31 -13.47 -4.27
CA HIS A 60 6.84 -12.98 -3.01
C HIS A 60 8.17 -12.26 -3.13
N ARG A 61 8.96 -12.55 -4.18
CA ARG A 61 10.24 -11.86 -4.44
C ARG A 61 9.98 -10.49 -5.09
N VAL A 62 9.35 -9.59 -4.31
CA VAL A 62 8.94 -8.25 -4.72
C VAL A 62 9.56 -7.23 -3.80
N SER A 63 10.31 -6.30 -4.36
CA SER A 63 10.85 -5.12 -3.67
C SER A 63 10.13 -3.85 -4.12
N VAL A 64 9.94 -2.93 -3.18
CA VAL A 64 9.45 -1.58 -3.44
C VAL A 64 10.55 -0.60 -3.04
N ILE A 65 10.95 0.27 -3.94
CA ILE A 65 11.94 1.33 -3.69
C ILE A 65 11.29 2.70 -3.89
N ASP A 66 11.72 3.69 -3.12
CA ASP A 66 11.32 5.08 -3.30
C ASP A 66 12.48 6.02 -2.96
N LYS A 67 12.70 7.05 -3.79
CA LYS A 67 13.73 8.04 -3.54
C LYS A 67 13.41 8.99 -2.39
N ALA A 68 12.13 9.14 -2.05
CA ALA A 68 11.71 9.98 -0.95
C ALA A 68 12.06 9.35 0.41
N PRO A 69 12.29 10.16 1.45
CA PRO A 69 12.41 9.66 2.81
C PRO A 69 11.09 9.04 3.28
N ASP A 70 11.15 8.28 4.38
CA ASP A 70 9.95 7.69 4.98
C ASP A 70 8.95 8.77 5.38
N GLY A 71 7.66 8.50 5.14
CA GLY A 71 6.57 9.46 5.35
C GLY A 71 6.33 10.43 4.18
N GLU A 72 7.24 10.50 3.20
CA GLU A 72 7.13 11.41 2.04
C GLU A 72 6.91 10.68 0.71
N ALA A 73 6.81 9.36 0.72
CA ALA A 73 6.54 8.59 -0.49
C ALA A 73 5.17 8.92 -1.09
N GLY A 74 5.14 9.12 -2.40
CA GLY A 74 3.93 9.51 -3.12
C GLY A 74 3.66 11.02 -3.12
N VAL A 75 2.41 11.39 -3.40
CA VAL A 75 2.06 12.78 -3.72
C VAL A 75 1.21 13.49 -2.66
N TRP A 76 0.61 12.74 -1.74
CA TRP A 76 -0.49 13.26 -0.92
C TRP A 76 -0.06 14.26 0.15
N THR A 77 1.15 14.13 0.69
CA THR A 77 1.74 15.03 1.69
C THR A 77 2.69 16.06 1.08
N THR A 78 3.14 15.84 -0.16
CA THR A 78 4.19 16.63 -0.80
C THR A 78 3.67 17.52 -1.94
N ILE A 79 3.21 16.95 -3.05
CA ILE A 79 2.92 17.68 -4.30
C ILE A 79 1.44 18.03 -4.44
N ALA A 80 0.52 17.18 -3.93
CA ALA A 80 -0.91 17.39 -4.09
C ALA A 80 -1.39 18.68 -3.42
N ARG A 81 -2.11 19.51 -4.16
CA ARG A 81 -2.57 20.84 -3.73
C ARG A 81 -4.05 20.90 -3.35
N MET A 82 -4.85 19.89 -3.76
CA MET A 82 -6.27 19.83 -3.43
C MET A 82 -6.50 19.54 -1.94
N ASN A 83 -7.53 20.12 -1.35
CA ASN A 83 -7.97 19.78 0.00
C ASN A 83 -8.79 18.48 0.04
N LEU A 84 -9.57 18.23 -1.01
CA LEU A 84 -10.42 17.06 -1.15
C LEU A 84 -10.02 16.28 -2.41
N LEU A 85 -10.10 14.94 -2.34
CA LEU A 85 -9.86 14.08 -3.48
C LEU A 85 -10.91 14.35 -4.58
N ARG A 86 -10.49 14.31 -5.84
CA ARG A 86 -11.40 14.41 -6.99
C ARG A 86 -12.16 13.10 -7.23
N THR A 87 -11.53 11.98 -6.91
CA THR A 87 -12.13 10.65 -7.01
C THR A 87 -13.32 10.53 -6.06
N GLN A 88 -14.36 9.86 -6.50
CA GLN A 88 -15.51 9.56 -5.65
C GLN A 88 -15.10 8.63 -4.50
N LYS A 89 -15.63 8.86 -3.31
CA LYS A 89 -15.30 8.09 -2.10
C LYS A 89 -15.67 6.61 -2.17
N THR A 90 -16.55 6.24 -3.10
CA THR A 90 -17.04 4.87 -3.30
C THR A 90 -16.18 4.03 -4.26
N ILE A 91 -15.18 4.64 -4.91
CA ILE A 91 -14.26 3.90 -5.77
C ILE A 91 -13.27 3.15 -4.89
N ALA A 92 -13.06 1.86 -5.20
CA ALA A 92 -12.12 1.01 -4.47
C ALA A 92 -10.71 1.61 -4.48
N GLY A 93 -10.06 1.51 -3.34
CA GLY A 93 -8.69 1.96 -3.10
C GLY A 93 -7.67 0.81 -3.20
N PRO A 94 -6.58 0.88 -2.43
CA PRO A 94 -5.50 -0.12 -2.46
C PRO A 94 -5.88 -1.45 -1.80
N GLU A 95 -7.03 -1.53 -1.11
CA GLU A 95 -7.50 -2.67 -0.31
C GLU A 95 -7.84 -3.93 -1.12
N GLN A 96 -7.93 -3.81 -2.44
CA GLN A 96 -8.15 -4.91 -3.39
C GLN A 96 -9.35 -5.81 -3.06
N GLY A 97 -10.46 -5.17 -2.67
CA GLY A 97 -11.72 -5.85 -2.36
C GLY A 97 -11.83 -6.41 -0.94
N ASN A 98 -10.85 -6.17 -0.07
CA ASN A 98 -10.99 -6.48 1.35
C ASN A 98 -11.51 -5.23 2.12
N PRO A 99 -12.81 -5.18 2.48
CA PRO A 99 -13.40 -3.98 3.07
C PRO A 99 -12.84 -3.64 4.45
N ALA A 100 -12.30 -4.61 5.19
CA ALA A 100 -11.76 -4.38 6.53
C ALA A 100 -10.47 -3.54 6.53
N ILE A 101 -9.75 -3.51 5.41
CA ILE A 101 -8.58 -2.66 5.23
C ILE A 101 -8.84 -1.49 4.27
N GLY A 102 -10.11 -1.22 3.95
CA GLY A 102 -10.52 -0.10 3.12
C GLY A 102 -10.60 1.22 3.90
N PHE A 103 -10.59 2.34 3.16
CA PHE A 103 -10.68 3.67 3.74
C PHE A 103 -11.93 3.84 4.63
N ARG A 104 -13.08 3.29 4.21
CA ARG A 104 -14.33 3.38 4.98
C ARG A 104 -14.19 2.80 6.39
N ALA A 105 -13.69 1.56 6.49
CA ALA A 105 -13.52 0.89 7.79
C ALA A 105 -12.57 1.66 8.71
N TRP A 106 -11.44 2.13 8.16
CA TRP A 106 -10.47 2.95 8.88
C TRP A 106 -11.10 4.27 9.34
N TYR A 107 -11.80 4.97 8.47
CA TYR A 107 -12.36 6.29 8.75
C TYR A 107 -13.52 6.24 9.76
N GLU A 108 -14.43 5.27 9.62
CA GLU A 108 -15.56 5.08 10.54
C GLU A 108 -15.10 4.64 11.93
N THR A 109 -14.04 3.84 12.02
CA THR A 109 -13.46 3.48 13.32
C THR A 109 -12.92 4.69 14.07
N LEU A 110 -12.40 5.69 13.35
CA LEU A 110 -11.86 6.91 13.94
C LEU A 110 -12.90 7.97 14.27
N ASN A 111 -13.94 8.08 13.46
CA ASN A 111 -14.85 9.22 13.45
C ASN A 111 -16.31 8.85 13.75
N GLY A 112 -16.60 7.55 13.89
CA GLY A 112 -17.93 7.02 14.14
C GLY A 112 -18.57 6.36 12.92
N PRO A 113 -19.58 5.50 13.14
CA PRO A 113 -20.11 4.58 12.11
C PRO A 113 -20.77 5.25 10.91
N GLU A 114 -21.24 6.51 11.05
CA GLU A 114 -21.89 7.24 9.95
C GLU A 114 -20.97 8.29 9.31
N ALA A 115 -19.76 8.43 9.83
CA ALA A 115 -18.85 9.50 9.42
C ALA A 115 -18.47 9.44 7.94
N PHE A 116 -18.29 8.23 7.40
CA PHE A 116 -17.99 8.07 5.97
C PHE A 116 -19.16 8.53 5.08
N ASP A 117 -20.39 8.22 5.46
CA ASP A 117 -21.55 8.59 4.64
C ASP A 117 -21.77 10.10 4.63
N ALA A 118 -21.41 10.81 5.71
CA ALA A 118 -21.44 12.25 5.81
C ALA A 118 -20.37 12.97 4.93
N LEU A 119 -19.30 12.26 4.48
CA LEU A 119 -18.31 12.86 3.59
C LEU A 119 -18.88 13.12 2.20
N LEU A 120 -18.69 14.32 1.68
CA LEU A 120 -18.89 14.59 0.25
C LEU A 120 -17.75 14.00 -0.59
N ARG A 121 -16.52 14.22 -0.13
CA ARG A 121 -15.27 13.76 -0.71
C ARG A 121 -14.27 13.45 0.39
N ILE A 122 -13.31 12.57 0.12
CA ILE A 122 -12.25 12.23 1.08
C ILE A 122 -11.29 13.41 1.23
N PRO A 123 -11.03 13.90 2.45
CA PRO A 123 -9.99 14.87 2.71
C PRO A 123 -8.61 14.29 2.38
N ARG A 124 -7.76 15.08 1.72
CA ARG A 124 -6.43 14.63 1.26
C ARG A 124 -5.54 14.12 2.39
N LEU A 125 -5.55 14.79 3.53
CA LEU A 125 -4.70 14.41 4.65
C LEU A 125 -5.20 13.13 5.35
N ASP A 126 -6.53 12.93 5.41
CA ASP A 126 -7.09 11.67 5.91
C ASP A 126 -6.76 10.52 4.98
N TRP A 127 -6.76 10.77 3.66
CA TRP A 127 -6.32 9.78 2.69
C TRP A 127 -4.84 9.43 2.87
N ALA A 128 -3.97 10.41 3.08
CA ALA A 128 -2.55 10.19 3.35
C ALA A 128 -2.34 9.35 4.62
N ALA A 129 -3.02 9.69 5.72
CA ALA A 129 -2.94 8.96 6.98
C ALA A 129 -3.48 7.52 6.86
N TYR A 130 -4.55 7.34 6.09
CA TYR A 130 -5.07 6.00 5.75
C TYR A 130 -4.04 5.17 4.98
N LEU A 131 -3.37 5.74 3.98
CA LEU A 131 -2.37 5.01 3.19
C LEU A 131 -1.16 4.56 4.03
N ASP A 132 -0.77 5.35 4.99
CA ASP A 132 0.29 5.01 5.95
C ASP A 132 -0.12 3.84 6.86
N TRP A 133 -1.34 3.90 7.38
CA TRP A 133 -1.92 2.80 8.13
C TRP A 133 -2.07 1.55 7.26
N PHE A 134 -2.57 1.68 6.03
CA PHE A 134 -2.72 0.57 5.08
C PHE A 134 -1.39 -0.12 4.82
N ARG A 135 -0.34 0.63 4.45
CA ARG A 135 1.02 0.10 4.22
C ARG A 135 1.51 -0.74 5.40
N SER A 136 1.37 -0.19 6.60
CA SER A 136 1.77 -0.89 7.84
C SER A 136 0.95 -2.15 8.07
N THR A 137 -0.37 -2.09 7.85
CA THR A 137 -1.31 -3.20 8.06
C THR A 137 -1.05 -4.37 7.10
N VAL A 138 -0.75 -4.09 5.84
CA VAL A 138 -0.44 -5.14 4.85
C VAL A 138 1.05 -5.52 4.83
N ALA A 139 1.84 -4.97 5.74
CA ALA A 139 3.27 -5.25 5.93
C ALA A 139 4.10 -5.13 4.63
N VAL A 140 3.85 -4.10 3.83
CA VAL A 140 4.66 -3.79 2.65
C VAL A 140 5.83 -2.90 3.07
N ALA A 141 7.04 -3.47 3.05
CA ALA A 141 8.27 -2.71 3.24
C ALA A 141 8.60 -1.89 1.98
N VAL A 142 9.02 -0.65 2.19
CA VAL A 142 9.54 0.25 1.15
C VAL A 142 10.96 0.63 1.51
N ALA A 143 11.89 0.44 0.59
CA ALA A 143 13.27 0.91 0.73
C ALA A 143 13.29 2.40 0.37
N HIS A 144 13.12 3.24 1.40
CA HIS A 144 13.17 4.69 1.27
C HIS A 144 14.59 5.21 1.03
N GLY A 145 14.71 6.40 0.44
CA GLY A 145 16.00 6.99 0.09
C GLY A 145 16.74 6.22 -1.01
N THR A 146 16.04 5.38 -1.77
CA THR A 146 16.59 4.56 -2.84
C THR A 146 16.09 5.05 -4.20
N GLU A 147 16.96 5.64 -4.98
CA GLU A 147 16.63 6.21 -6.29
C GLU A 147 17.07 5.27 -7.41
N LEU A 148 16.16 4.99 -8.35
CA LEU A 148 16.51 4.33 -9.60
C LEU A 148 17.20 5.33 -10.54
N LEU A 149 18.43 5.04 -10.92
CA LEU A 149 19.23 5.86 -11.85
C LEU A 149 19.12 5.38 -13.30
N ASP A 150 19.18 4.06 -13.49
CA ASP A 150 19.19 3.47 -14.83
C ASP A 150 18.66 2.04 -14.84
N VAL A 151 18.20 1.59 -16.00
CA VAL A 151 17.71 0.23 -16.26
C VAL A 151 18.37 -0.32 -17.51
N GLU A 152 19.18 -1.35 -17.35
CA GLU A 152 19.91 -2.01 -18.43
C GLU A 152 19.32 -3.42 -18.70
N PRO A 153 18.86 -3.73 -19.92
CA PRO A 153 18.48 -5.08 -20.28
C PRO A 153 19.74 -5.99 -20.30
N VAL A 154 19.63 -7.13 -19.63
CA VAL A 154 20.69 -8.16 -19.60
C VAL A 154 20.10 -9.54 -19.92
N ALA A 155 20.94 -10.54 -20.15
CA ALA A 155 20.47 -11.87 -20.53
C ALA A 155 19.50 -12.50 -19.51
N ALA A 156 19.69 -12.25 -18.21
CA ALA A 156 18.83 -12.77 -17.14
C ALA A 156 17.58 -11.92 -16.86
N GLY A 157 17.48 -10.69 -17.39
CA GLY A 157 16.36 -9.80 -17.12
C GLY A 157 16.73 -8.32 -17.21
N LEU A 158 16.51 -7.57 -16.14
CA LEU A 158 16.84 -6.15 -16.05
C LEU A 158 17.82 -5.91 -14.90
N LYS A 159 18.92 -5.22 -15.18
CA LYS A 159 19.85 -4.74 -14.16
C LYS A 159 19.46 -3.31 -13.79
N LEU A 160 19.24 -3.07 -12.52
CA LEU A 160 18.93 -1.75 -12.00
C LEU A 160 20.15 -1.11 -11.38
N GLN A 161 20.41 0.13 -11.72
CA GLN A 161 21.40 0.96 -11.04
C GLN A 161 20.67 1.83 -10.02
N LEU A 162 21.02 1.66 -8.76
CA LEU A 162 20.38 2.36 -7.64
C LEU A 162 21.38 3.28 -6.92
N ARG A 163 20.86 4.32 -6.29
CA ARG A 163 21.60 5.23 -5.40
C ARG A 163 20.82 5.40 -4.10
#